data_8779c9036d89cc788ec98705674609ce
#
_entry.id   8779c9036d89cc788ec98705674609ce
#
_cell.length_a   1.000
_cell.length_b   1.000
_cell.length_c   1.000
_cell.angle_alpha   90.00
_cell.angle_beta   90.00
_cell.angle_gamma   90.00
#
_symmetry.space_group_name_H-M   'P 1'
#
loop_
_entity.id
_entity.type
_entity.pdbx_description
1 polymer ?
#
loop_
_entity_poly.entity_id
_entity_poly.type
_entity_poly.pdbx_seq_one_letter_code
_entity_poly.pdbx_strand_id
1 'polypeptide(L)'
;MEKFLNTPLHYGRKSMSDIENMKCIVEQEIKKRHFESLYYVLFDETKRLPWAFHLFYRDGKFMINSRDDRSYVIGNTVEFNSFEEAKADFINTLENYVEMNIQGKELGLSPEYPSPLWDEDGK
;
A
#
# COMPACT_ATOMS: atom_id res chain seq x y z
N MET A 1 5.91 32.24 -5.48
CA MET A 1 5.86 32.04 -5.11
C MET A 1 5.42 31.58 -4.68
N GLU A 2 5.32 31.38 -4.38
CA GLU A 2 5.13 30.93 -3.91
C GLU A 2 4.84 30.20 -3.51
N LYS A 3 4.67 30.02 -3.52
CA LYS A 3 4.59 29.35 -3.19
C LYS A 3 4.59 28.89 -2.48
N PHE A 4 4.72 28.98 -2.26
CA PHE A 4 4.98 28.74 -1.56
C PHE A 4 4.64 28.66 -0.88
N LEU A 5 4.23 28.72 -0.95
CA LEU A 5 4.08 28.77 -0.34
C LEU A 5 3.79 28.40 0.35
N ASN A 6 3.69 28.09 0.33
CA ASN A 6 3.69 27.75 0.98
C ASN A 6 3.65 27.39 1.76
N THR A 7 3.37 26.50 1.73
CA THR A 7 3.34 26.89 2.77
C THR A 7 3.75 26.40 4.13
N PRO A 8 4.40 27.10 5.01
CA PRO A 8 5.09 26.63 6.20
C PRO A 8 4.18 26.25 7.35
N LEU A 9 2.97 26.76 7.35
CA LEU A 9 2.00 26.43 8.40
C LEU A 9 1.68 24.94 8.43
N HIS A 10 1.88 24.26 7.33
CA HIS A 10 1.58 22.83 7.20
C HIS A 10 2.84 22.00 7.10
N TYR A 11 3.86 22.50 7.71
CA TYR A 11 5.14 21.86 7.74
C TYR A 11 5.00 20.41 8.21
N GLY A 12 5.38 19.45 7.37
CA GLY A 12 5.26 18.06 7.70
C GLY A 12 3.85 17.52 7.74
N ARG A 13 2.86 18.30 7.29
CA ARG A 13 1.46 17.89 7.31
C ARG A 13 0.84 18.02 5.93
N LYS A 14 -0.08 17.11 5.65
CA LYS A 14 -0.84 17.13 4.39
C LYS A 14 -2.30 17.40 4.70
N SER A 15 -2.95 18.14 3.81
CA SER A 15 -4.39 18.41 3.94
C SER A 15 -5.19 17.16 3.57
N MET A 16 -6.47 17.18 3.94
CA MET A 16 -7.38 16.09 3.56
C MET A 16 -7.45 15.93 2.04
N SER A 17 -7.50 17.05 1.30
CA SER A 17 -7.58 16.95 -0.16
C SER A 17 -6.30 16.41 -0.77
N ASP A 18 -5.14 16.73 -0.18
CA ASP A 18 -3.88 16.16 -0.64
C ASP A 18 -3.88 14.65 -0.45
N ILE A 19 -4.32 14.18 0.71
CA ILE A 19 -4.41 12.76 1.01
C ILE A 19 -5.36 12.05 0.05
N GLU A 20 -6.52 12.67 -0.23
CA GLU A 20 -7.48 12.08 -1.16
C GLU A 20 -6.91 11.95 -2.57
N ASN A 21 -6.16 12.96 -3.01
CA ASN A 21 -5.49 12.90 -4.31
C ASN A 21 -4.46 11.80 -4.36
N MET A 22 -3.65 11.67 -3.31
CA MET A 22 -2.63 10.63 -3.23
C MET A 22 -3.25 9.25 -3.25
N LYS A 23 -4.34 9.08 -2.51
CA LYS A 23 -5.07 7.82 -2.49
C LYS A 23 -5.54 7.45 -3.89
N CYS A 24 -6.12 8.43 -4.59
CA CYS A 24 -6.61 8.22 -5.94
C CYS A 24 -5.49 7.81 -6.89
N ILE A 25 -4.33 8.46 -6.78
CA ILE A 25 -3.18 8.15 -7.62
C ILE A 25 -2.74 6.70 -7.40
N VAL A 26 -2.64 6.29 -6.14
CA VAL A 26 -2.23 4.92 -5.83
C VAL A 26 -3.26 3.91 -6.34
N GLU A 27 -4.54 4.22 -6.15
CA GLU A 27 -5.61 3.33 -6.62
C GLU A 27 -5.57 3.15 -8.13
N GLN A 28 -5.24 4.21 -8.86
CA GLN A 28 -5.12 4.11 -10.31
C GLN A 28 -3.96 3.22 -10.72
N GLU A 29 -2.83 3.32 -10.01
CA GLU A 29 -1.69 2.44 -10.28
C GLU A 29 -2.04 0.98 -9.99
N ILE A 30 -2.79 0.74 -8.94
CA ILE A 30 -3.23 -0.61 -8.60
C ILE A 30 -4.14 -1.16 -9.70
N LYS A 31 -5.08 -0.34 -10.17
CA LYS A 31 -6.01 -0.75 -11.24
C LYS A 31 -5.29 -1.06 -12.56
N LYS A 32 -4.29 -0.24 -12.89
CA LYS A 32 -3.52 -0.44 -14.12
C LYS A 32 -2.86 -1.82 -14.15
N ARG A 33 -2.52 -2.34 -12.99
CA ARG A 33 -1.84 -3.63 -12.88
C ARG A 33 -2.81 -4.77 -12.58
N HIS A 34 -4.10 -4.46 -12.47
CA HIS A 34 -5.13 -5.45 -12.14
C HIS A 34 -4.90 -6.08 -10.76
N PHE A 35 -4.45 -5.26 -9.82
CA PHE A 35 -4.14 -5.71 -8.46
C PHE A 35 -5.27 -5.45 -7.46
N GLU A 36 -6.48 -5.15 -7.95
CA GLU A 36 -7.60 -4.79 -7.06
C GLU A 36 -8.01 -5.91 -6.12
N SER A 37 -7.69 -7.15 -6.46
CA SER A 37 -8.03 -8.29 -5.61
C SER A 37 -7.07 -8.45 -4.42
N LEU A 38 -5.97 -7.72 -4.42
CA LEU A 38 -5.05 -7.76 -3.30
C LEU A 38 -5.65 -7.03 -2.10
N TYR A 39 -5.29 -7.47 -0.91
CA TYR A 39 -5.73 -6.82 0.31
C TYR A 39 -4.77 -5.67 0.62
N TYR A 40 -5.27 -4.45 0.56
CA TYR A 40 -4.49 -3.25 0.87
C TYR A 40 -5.38 -2.20 1.50
N VAL A 41 -4.76 -1.31 2.26
CA VAL A 41 -5.46 -0.20 2.89
C VAL A 41 -4.63 1.06 2.66
N LEU A 42 -5.29 2.11 2.17
CA LEU A 42 -4.63 3.36 1.84
C LEU A 42 -5.12 4.47 2.77
N PHE A 43 -4.19 5.08 3.49
CA PHE A 43 -4.42 6.28 4.29
C PHE A 43 -5.52 6.10 5.35
N ASP A 44 -5.58 4.90 5.93
CA ASP A 44 -6.48 4.60 7.04
C ASP A 44 -5.80 3.56 7.94
N GLU A 45 -4.89 4.04 8.78
CA GLU A 45 -4.06 3.14 9.58
C GLU A 45 -4.86 2.37 10.63
N THR A 46 -6.09 2.80 10.91
CA THR A 46 -6.92 2.13 11.91
C THR A 46 -7.80 1.03 11.31
N LYS A 47 -7.91 0.98 10.00
CA LYS A 47 -8.75 -0.04 9.36
C LYS A 47 -8.14 -1.43 9.57
N ARG A 48 -8.96 -2.37 9.96
CA ARG A 48 -8.51 -3.74 10.20
C ARG A 48 -8.91 -4.62 9.04
N LEU A 49 -7.91 -5.11 8.33
CA LEU A 49 -8.09 -6.02 7.20
C LEU A 49 -6.94 -7.02 7.29
N PRO A 50 -7.24 -8.31 7.53
CA PRO A 50 -6.17 -9.32 7.63
C PRO A 50 -5.34 -9.39 6.36
N TRP A 51 -4.06 -9.62 6.53
CA TRP A 51 -3.10 -9.82 5.43
C TRP A 51 -2.89 -8.60 4.56
N ALA A 52 -3.37 -7.41 4.96
CA ALA A 52 -3.31 -6.23 4.13
C ALA A 52 -1.96 -5.53 4.22
N PHE A 53 -1.56 -4.95 3.10
CA PHE A 53 -0.46 -3.99 3.08
C PHE A 53 -1.05 -2.61 3.28
N HIS A 54 -0.44 -1.82 4.16
CA HIS A 54 -0.90 -0.48 4.49
C HIS A 54 0.07 0.57 3.98
N LEU A 55 -0.47 1.62 3.39
CA LEU A 55 0.26 2.85 3.09
C LEU A 55 -0.49 3.97 3.79
N PHE A 56 0.18 4.69 4.68
CA PHE A 56 -0.46 5.77 5.42
C PHE A 56 0.52 6.91 5.71
N TYR A 57 -0.02 8.00 6.21
CA TYR A 57 0.77 9.20 6.49
C TYR A 57 0.64 9.54 7.97
N ARG A 58 1.76 9.69 8.64
CA ARG A 58 1.78 10.01 10.07
C ARG A 58 3.00 10.86 10.39
N ASP A 59 2.78 11.95 11.08
CA ASP A 59 3.86 12.80 11.60
C ASP A 59 4.84 13.24 10.51
N GLY A 60 4.29 13.63 9.35
CA GLY A 60 5.09 14.15 8.26
C GLY A 60 5.78 13.11 7.41
N LYS A 61 5.49 11.83 7.64
CA LYS A 61 6.14 10.76 6.90
C LYS A 61 5.13 9.80 6.30
N PHE A 62 5.49 9.20 5.18
CA PHE A 62 4.70 8.15 4.57
C PHE A 62 5.21 6.82 5.08
N MET A 63 4.30 5.96 5.50
CA MET A 63 4.62 4.72 6.18
C MET A 63 4.02 3.55 5.47
N ILE A 64 4.77 2.45 5.39
CA ILE A 64 4.31 1.21 4.79
C ILE A 64 4.55 0.08 5.77
N ASN A 65 3.53 -0.74 6.02
CA ASN A 65 3.71 -1.98 6.76
C ASN A 65 2.73 -3.02 6.25
N SER A 66 2.89 -4.24 6.75
CA SER A 66 1.98 -5.33 6.43
C SER A 66 1.35 -5.86 7.72
N ARG A 67 0.24 -6.55 7.57
CA ARG A 67 -0.53 -7.03 8.71
C ARG A 67 -0.70 -8.55 8.64
N ASP A 68 -0.90 -9.18 9.79
CA ASP A 68 -1.12 -10.61 9.88
C ASP A 68 -2.61 -10.94 9.81
N ASP A 69 -2.97 -12.18 10.13
CA ASP A 69 -4.36 -12.64 10.05
C ASP A 69 -5.27 -11.95 11.06
N ARG A 70 -4.71 -11.24 12.04
CA ARG A 70 -5.48 -10.48 13.03
C ARG A 70 -5.33 -8.98 12.83
N SER A 71 -4.71 -8.59 11.72
CA SER A 71 -4.48 -7.19 11.39
C SER A 71 -3.46 -6.50 12.29
N TYR A 72 -2.59 -7.27 12.93
CA TYR A 72 -1.44 -6.71 13.67
C TYR A 72 -0.27 -6.52 12.73
N VAL A 73 0.53 -5.48 12.98
CA VAL A 73 1.69 -5.19 12.16
C VAL A 73 2.72 -6.31 12.26
N ILE A 74 3.22 -6.77 11.10
CA ILE A 74 4.26 -7.78 11.04
C ILE A 74 5.54 -7.09 10.58
N GLY A 75 6.64 -7.40 11.26
CA GLY A 75 7.93 -6.86 10.89
C GLY A 75 8.01 -5.36 11.14
N ASN A 76 8.82 -4.71 10.35
CA ASN A 76 9.10 -3.29 10.52
C ASN A 76 8.18 -2.41 9.67
N THR A 77 7.86 -1.23 10.19
CA THR A 77 7.21 -0.19 9.42
C THR A 77 8.31 0.61 8.72
N VAL A 78 8.21 0.77 7.41
CA VAL A 78 9.19 1.51 6.62
C VAL A 78 8.70 2.94 6.42
N GLU A 79 9.60 3.91 6.57
CA GLU A 79 9.25 5.32 6.48
C GLU A 79 9.87 5.96 5.25
N PHE A 80 9.13 6.87 4.65
CA PHE A 80 9.58 7.63 3.48
C PHE A 80 9.25 9.10 3.68
N ASN A 81 10.12 9.96 3.19
CA ASN A 81 9.90 11.40 3.27
C ASN A 81 9.05 11.93 2.12
N SER A 82 9.02 11.24 1.00
CA SER A 82 8.25 11.71 -0.14
C SER A 82 7.18 10.70 -0.55
N PHE A 83 6.08 11.23 -1.07
CA PHE A 83 4.99 10.39 -1.57
C PHE A 83 5.46 9.53 -2.75
N GLU A 84 6.28 10.11 -3.64
CA GLU A 84 6.72 9.37 -4.82
C GLU A 84 7.53 8.13 -4.45
N GLU A 85 8.41 8.27 -3.47
CA GLU A 85 9.19 7.13 -2.99
C GLU A 85 8.30 6.08 -2.34
N ALA A 86 7.36 6.53 -1.51
CA ALA A 86 6.46 5.61 -0.82
C ALA A 86 5.57 4.89 -1.81
N LYS A 87 5.04 5.62 -2.80
CA LYS A 87 4.19 5.02 -3.83
C LYS A 87 4.95 3.95 -4.60
N ALA A 88 6.17 4.27 -5.03
CA ALA A 88 6.98 3.31 -5.78
C ALA A 88 7.26 2.05 -4.96
N ASP A 89 7.60 2.22 -3.70
CA ASP A 89 7.88 1.09 -2.84
C ASP A 89 6.61 0.27 -2.57
N PHE A 90 5.49 0.94 -2.36
CA PHE A 90 4.23 0.25 -2.11
C PHE A 90 3.82 -0.62 -3.31
N ILE A 91 3.88 -0.05 -4.50
CA ILE A 91 3.54 -0.79 -5.72
C ILE A 91 4.51 -1.95 -5.92
N ASN A 92 5.80 -1.71 -5.71
CA ASN A 92 6.81 -2.77 -5.82
C ASN A 92 6.55 -3.89 -4.81
N THR A 93 6.12 -3.53 -3.60
CA THR A 93 5.77 -4.52 -2.58
C THR A 93 4.60 -5.39 -3.04
N LEU A 94 3.58 -4.77 -3.63
CA LEU A 94 2.45 -5.54 -4.16
C LEU A 94 2.88 -6.46 -5.30
N GLU A 95 3.74 -5.97 -6.20
CA GLU A 95 4.25 -6.78 -7.30
C GLU A 95 5.03 -7.99 -6.78
N ASN A 96 5.88 -7.77 -5.80
CA ASN A 96 6.66 -8.85 -5.20
C ASN A 96 5.76 -9.86 -4.51
N TYR A 97 4.70 -9.39 -3.87
CA TYR A 97 3.75 -10.28 -3.21
C TYR A 97 3.04 -11.20 -4.23
N VAL A 98 2.62 -10.64 -5.35
CA VAL A 98 2.01 -11.42 -6.42
C VAL A 98 2.98 -12.48 -6.93
N GLU A 99 4.20 -12.06 -7.23
CA GLU A 99 5.23 -12.96 -7.76
C GLU A 99 5.52 -14.10 -6.78
N MET A 100 5.63 -13.74 -5.50
CA MET A 100 5.88 -14.73 -4.46
C MET A 100 4.77 -15.77 -4.39
N ASN A 101 3.52 -15.33 -4.53
CA ASN A 101 2.39 -16.27 -4.48
C ASN A 101 2.32 -17.15 -5.73
N ILE A 102 2.64 -16.60 -6.90
CA ILE A 102 2.70 -17.40 -8.13
C ILE A 102 3.75 -18.50 -7.97
N GLN A 103 4.95 -18.12 -7.54
CA GLN A 103 6.04 -19.08 -7.34
C GLN A 103 5.71 -20.09 -6.24
N GLY A 104 5.09 -19.61 -5.16
CA GLY A 104 4.70 -20.49 -4.07
C GLY A 104 3.74 -21.57 -4.51
N LYS A 105 2.74 -21.19 -5.33
CA LYS A 105 1.78 -22.17 -5.83
C LYS A 105 2.44 -23.23 -6.71
N GLU A 106 3.42 -22.83 -7.50
CA GLU A 106 4.19 -23.78 -8.30
C GLU A 106 4.93 -24.79 -7.42
N LEU A 107 5.28 -24.39 -6.21
CA LEU A 107 5.97 -25.24 -5.25
C LEU A 107 4.99 -25.98 -4.32
N GLY A 108 3.68 -25.85 -4.55
CA GLY A 108 2.69 -26.52 -3.73
C GLY A 108 2.30 -25.80 -2.45
N LEU A 109 2.73 -24.54 -2.30
CA LEU A 109 2.39 -23.76 -1.11
C LEU A 109 1.05 -23.09 -1.30
N SER A 110 0.34 -22.85 -0.20
CA SER A 110 -0.96 -22.21 -0.23
C SER A 110 -0.83 -20.71 0.08
N PRO A 111 -1.38 -19.85 -0.77
CA PRO A 111 -1.42 -18.42 -0.48
C PRO A 111 -2.32 -18.14 0.73
N GLU A 112 -2.16 -16.94 1.28
CA GLU A 112 -2.96 -16.52 2.44
C GLU A 112 -4.43 -16.33 2.10
N TYR A 113 -4.75 -16.07 0.83
CA TYR A 113 -6.12 -15.93 0.36
C TYR A 113 -6.15 -16.17 -1.16
N PRO A 114 -7.32 -16.49 -1.71
CA PRO A 114 -7.42 -16.72 -3.16
C PRO A 114 -7.41 -15.40 -3.94
N SER A 115 -6.89 -15.45 -5.15
CA SER A 115 -6.88 -14.30 -6.03
C SER A 115 -6.70 -14.77 -7.48
N PRO A 116 -7.37 -14.14 -8.45
CA PRO A 116 -7.13 -14.48 -9.85
C PRO A 116 -5.70 -14.20 -10.30
N LEU A 117 -4.95 -13.44 -9.50
CA LEU A 117 -3.55 -13.14 -9.85
C LEU A 117 -2.64 -14.35 -9.73
N TRP A 118 -2.99 -15.32 -8.91
CA TRP A 118 -2.19 -16.54 -8.76
C TRP A 118 -3.00 -17.82 -8.89
N ASP A 119 -4.30 -17.74 -9.05
CA ASP A 119 -5.14 -18.90 -9.26
C ASP A 119 -5.50 -18.96 -10.75
N GLU A 120 -5.07 -20.04 -11.41
CA GLU A 120 -5.16 -20.15 -12.86
C GLU A 120 -6.55 -19.95 -13.43
N ASP A 121 -7.54 -20.46 -12.74
CA ASP A 121 -8.91 -20.38 -13.23
C ASP A 121 -9.68 -19.19 -12.67
N GLY A 122 -8.97 -18.26 -12.06
CA GLY A 122 -9.57 -17.04 -11.55
C GLY A 122 -10.31 -17.19 -10.24
N LYS A 123 -10.01 -18.21 -9.49
CA LYS A 123 -10.70 -18.47 -8.23
C LYS A 123 -9.86 -18.25 -7.01
#